data_fb7cb58d77531fe0385b7f1ef6c0eb8f
#
_entry.id   fb7cb58d77531fe0385b7f1ef6c0eb8f
#
_cell.length_a   1.000
_cell.length_b   1.000
_cell.length_c   1.000
_cell.angle_alpha   90.00
_cell.angle_beta   90.00
_cell.angle_gamma   90.00
#
_symmetry.space_group_name_H-M   'P 1'
#
loop_
_entity.id
_entity.type
_entity.pdbx_description
1 polymer ?
#
loop_
_entity_poly.entity_id
_entity_poly.type
_entity_poly.pdbx_seq_one_letter_code
_entity_poly.pdbx_strand_id
1 'polypeptide(L)'
;MQKMQKIKNGYFTVYGFIAVLVIITIGSLPAWGQTSYSANSIPIGGGFTCVGIGIGALSVNVGNSNTAIGFNALYKNTSGTYNTATGQSALLFNTTGIENSANGAYALYSNSTGNNNTANGYNALYYNTIGFENTANGWEALVSNTTGFRNTATGIHSLASNTTGSNNTANGGNALYFNSTGGNNTANGINALYLNTTGSDNTANGVEALRSNTTGINNTANGRSALYSTTTGSDNTANGRNALYSNTTGTSNTANGVNALYLNSFGNNNTANGRDALYSNTTGIDNTANGKNALFSNTTGTSNIANGVNALYFNTFGNNNTANGRDALYFNTTGSFNTANGRDALFFNTTGFANTANGVRALIYNTTGTNNTANGREALFSNTTGNRNIAMGDSAGYASLGSGNIYIGRKAGALETGSNKLYIGNAEDKTILYGDISTGQVLLGKPASTGYSFKGTRTLNVLGGILADSVRVALSGNWADYVFTEDYELLAPDALKAYIKTHNHLPGIPTQAQVEKDGIHLAEMNTKLLEKIEELTLYMLKQHEEIKNTRKAFQETHLEINTLKEITTKQMALILALEKRIQKMP
;
A
#
# COMPACT_ATOMS: atom_id res chain seq x y z
N MET A 1 58.57 21.45 -11.43
CA MET A 1 59.69 21.48 -12.38
C MET A 1 59.06 21.33 -13.76
N GLN A 2 59.00 22.44 -14.44
CA GLN A 2 59.62 22.82 -15.72
C GLN A 2 59.34 21.78 -16.83
N LYS A 3 58.75 22.13 -17.95
CA LYS A 3 59.02 23.27 -18.85
C LYS A 3 57.83 23.58 -19.74
N MET A 4 57.58 24.86 -19.85
CA MET A 4 56.88 25.52 -20.97
C MET A 4 57.58 25.21 -22.31
N GLN A 5 56.80 25.20 -23.40
CA GLN A 5 57.19 26.01 -24.55
C GLN A 5 56.01 26.34 -25.46
N LYS A 6 55.87 27.63 -25.69
CA LYS A 6 55.06 28.39 -26.61
C LYS A 6 55.36 28.04 -28.09
N ILE A 7 54.35 28.07 -28.96
CA ILE A 7 54.42 28.67 -30.31
C ILE A 7 52.98 29.14 -30.64
N LYS A 8 52.79 30.29 -30.72
CA LYS A 8 52.55 31.50 -31.54
C LYS A 8 51.73 31.27 -32.82
N ASN A 9 50.57 31.98 -32.81
CA ASN A 9 49.96 32.77 -33.88
C ASN A 9 49.96 32.28 -35.35
N GLY A 10 48.79 32.10 -35.90
CA GLY A 10 48.50 32.07 -37.33
C GLY A 10 47.05 32.36 -37.64
N TYR A 11 46.73 33.57 -37.80
CA TYR A 11 45.68 34.21 -38.67
C TYR A 11 44.43 33.44 -39.06
N PHE A 12 43.27 33.79 -38.47
CA PHE A 12 41.94 33.66 -39.06
C PHE A 12 41.81 34.68 -40.21
N THR A 13 41.69 34.19 -41.44
CA THR A 13 41.30 35.01 -42.58
C THR A 13 39.78 34.82 -42.83
N VAL A 14 39.01 35.86 -42.55
CA VAL A 14 37.59 35.96 -42.96
C VAL A 14 37.54 36.08 -44.46
N TYR A 15 36.99 35.07 -45.17
CA TYR A 15 36.63 35.24 -46.58
C TYR A 15 35.23 35.84 -46.66
N GLY A 16 35.16 37.14 -46.94
CA GLY A 16 33.97 37.80 -47.38
C GLY A 16 33.55 37.33 -48.75
N PHE A 17 32.25 37.03 -48.90
CA PHE A 17 31.62 36.77 -50.20
C PHE A 17 31.69 38.06 -51.05
N ILE A 18 32.61 38.11 -52.00
CA ILE A 18 32.55 39.08 -53.09
C ILE A 18 31.76 38.40 -54.22
N ALA A 19 30.56 38.91 -54.51
CA ALA A 19 29.84 38.59 -55.73
C ALA A 19 30.61 39.17 -56.91
N VAL A 20 31.40 38.36 -57.60
CA VAL A 20 32.07 38.76 -58.83
C VAL A 20 31.08 38.56 -60.00
N LEU A 21 30.56 39.66 -60.51
CA LEU A 21 29.87 39.67 -61.82
C LEU A 21 30.95 39.50 -62.92
N VAL A 22 31.16 38.31 -63.44
CA VAL A 22 32.08 38.06 -64.56
C VAL A 22 31.28 38.21 -65.84
N ILE A 23 31.46 39.34 -66.54
CA ILE A 23 31.10 39.51 -67.94
C ILE A 23 32.20 38.79 -68.76
N ILE A 24 31.92 37.61 -69.32
CA ILE A 24 32.84 36.92 -70.25
C ILE A 24 32.50 37.36 -71.67
N THR A 25 33.40 38.12 -72.27
CA THR A 25 33.42 38.35 -73.71
C THR A 25 33.84 37.07 -74.42
N ILE A 26 33.05 36.65 -75.38
CA ILE A 26 33.22 35.40 -76.18
C ILE A 26 34.45 35.52 -77.04
N GLY A 27 35.49 34.79 -76.66
CA GLY A 27 36.58 34.43 -77.56
C GLY A 27 36.65 32.90 -77.68
N SER A 28 36.67 32.35 -78.89
CA SER A 28 36.60 30.96 -79.25
C SER A 28 37.55 30.06 -78.44
N LEU A 29 37.01 29.16 -77.59
CA LEU A 29 37.69 28.03 -77.02
C LEU A 29 36.98 26.72 -77.41
N PRO A 30 37.72 25.60 -77.50
CA PRO A 30 37.18 24.37 -78.07
C PRO A 30 36.15 23.69 -77.19
N ALA A 31 35.23 22.99 -77.85
CA ALA A 31 34.06 22.34 -77.29
C ALA A 31 34.34 21.30 -76.18
N TRP A 32 34.35 21.76 -74.88
CA TRP A 32 34.16 20.87 -73.72
C TRP A 32 33.38 21.68 -72.71
N GLY A 33 32.09 21.35 -72.57
CA GLY A 33 31.19 21.96 -71.56
C GLY A 33 30.27 23.06 -72.06
N GLN A 34 29.25 22.72 -72.86
CA GLN A 34 28.15 23.66 -73.11
C GLN A 34 27.35 23.87 -71.80
N THR A 35 27.62 24.99 -71.16
CA THR A 35 26.68 25.52 -70.19
C THR A 35 25.57 26.22 -70.93
N SER A 36 24.48 25.54 -71.23
CA SER A 36 23.30 26.18 -71.82
C SER A 36 22.59 26.97 -70.73
N TYR A 37 22.71 28.28 -70.74
CA TYR A 37 21.80 29.19 -70.03
C TYR A 37 20.54 29.32 -70.84
N SER A 38 19.51 28.55 -70.62
CA SER A 38 18.20 28.83 -71.15
C SER A 38 17.39 29.61 -70.08
N ALA A 39 17.46 30.91 -70.10
CA ALA A 39 16.45 31.74 -69.50
C ALA A 39 15.19 31.67 -70.39
N ASN A 40 14.44 30.58 -70.29
CA ASN A 40 13.15 30.49 -70.97
C ASN A 40 12.11 31.22 -70.11
N SER A 41 12.02 32.52 -70.29
CA SER A 41 10.78 33.24 -70.04
C SER A 41 9.82 32.81 -71.17
N ILE A 42 9.01 31.79 -70.96
CA ILE A 42 7.90 31.48 -71.86
C ILE A 42 6.71 32.27 -71.37
N PRO A 43 6.31 33.34 -72.08
CA PRO A 43 5.03 33.99 -71.79
C PRO A 43 3.96 33.22 -72.54
N ILE A 44 3.40 32.20 -71.90
CA ILE A 44 2.11 31.68 -72.36
C ILE A 44 1.07 32.25 -71.45
N GLY A 45 0.53 33.39 -71.90
CA GLY A 45 -0.71 33.98 -71.41
C GLY A 45 -0.83 34.18 -69.89
N GLY A 46 -0.29 35.32 -69.37
CA GLY A 46 -0.58 35.75 -68.02
C GLY A 46 0.56 35.62 -67.01
N GLY A 47 1.53 36.49 -67.04
CA GLY A 47 2.17 37.14 -65.88
C GLY A 47 3.13 36.40 -64.96
N PHE A 48 3.53 35.16 -65.12
CA PHE A 48 4.41 34.44 -64.16
C PHE A 48 5.70 33.95 -64.84
N THR A 49 6.85 34.28 -64.24
CA THR A 49 8.19 33.94 -64.78
C THR A 49 8.73 32.67 -64.17
N CYS A 50 9.16 31.69 -65.01
CA CYS A 50 9.95 30.52 -64.59
C CYS A 50 11.44 30.81 -64.78
N VAL A 51 12.30 30.23 -63.89
CA VAL A 51 13.76 30.34 -64.01
C VAL A 51 14.33 28.90 -64.17
N GLY A 52 15.00 28.61 -65.29
CA GLY A 52 15.68 27.34 -65.54
C GLY A 52 17.18 27.57 -65.82
N ILE A 53 18.07 26.95 -65.05
CA ILE A 53 19.53 27.00 -65.22
C ILE A 53 20.08 25.57 -65.18
N GLY A 54 20.60 25.11 -66.27
CA GLY A 54 21.19 23.79 -66.43
C GLY A 54 20.61 22.97 -67.58
N ILE A 55 21.36 21.96 -68.05
CA ILE A 55 20.93 21.06 -69.16
C ILE A 55 19.66 20.32 -68.68
N GLY A 56 18.58 20.39 -69.48
CA GLY A 56 17.32 19.72 -69.16
C GLY A 56 16.45 20.36 -68.08
N ALA A 57 16.89 21.47 -67.47
CA ALA A 57 16.07 22.16 -66.44
C ALA A 57 14.77 22.70 -67.12
N LEU A 58 13.57 22.40 -66.48
CA LEU A 58 12.24 22.77 -66.99
C LEU A 58 11.93 22.31 -68.42
N SER A 59 12.50 21.21 -68.89
CA SER A 59 12.44 20.79 -70.33
C SER A 59 11.00 20.62 -70.83
N VAL A 60 10.06 20.18 -70.03
CA VAL A 60 8.65 19.91 -70.43
C VAL A 60 7.66 20.80 -69.67
N ASN A 61 8.13 21.86 -69.03
CA ASN A 61 7.32 22.69 -68.12
C ASN A 61 6.25 23.52 -68.84
N VAL A 62 5.02 23.37 -68.39
CA VAL A 62 3.87 24.24 -68.77
C VAL A 62 3.34 25.03 -67.58
N GLY A 63 3.70 24.62 -66.34
CA GLY A 63 3.32 25.29 -65.09
C GLY A 63 4.06 26.62 -64.87
N ASN A 64 3.49 27.47 -64.05
CA ASN A 64 3.99 28.85 -63.78
C ASN A 64 4.82 28.92 -62.48
N SER A 65 5.63 29.94 -62.35
CA SER A 65 6.36 30.31 -61.11
C SER A 65 7.27 29.18 -60.59
N ASN A 66 7.93 28.45 -61.48
CA ASN A 66 8.87 27.38 -61.11
C ASN A 66 10.31 27.89 -61.22
N THR A 67 11.17 27.48 -60.29
CA THR A 67 12.62 27.75 -60.32
C THR A 67 13.36 26.42 -60.35
N ALA A 68 14.20 26.18 -61.37
CA ALA A 68 14.99 24.96 -61.51
C ALA A 68 16.46 25.28 -61.79
N ILE A 69 17.37 24.86 -60.91
CA ILE A 69 18.81 25.09 -61.04
C ILE A 69 19.54 23.74 -60.93
N GLY A 70 20.07 23.22 -62.00
CA GLY A 70 20.79 21.96 -62.02
C GLY A 70 20.46 21.08 -63.24
N PHE A 71 21.31 20.05 -63.49
CA PHE A 71 21.09 19.06 -64.55
C PHE A 71 19.76 18.35 -64.33
N ASN A 72 18.82 18.38 -65.28
CA ASN A 72 17.49 17.79 -65.25
C ASN A 72 16.63 18.19 -64.06
N ALA A 73 16.84 19.33 -63.40
CA ALA A 73 15.97 19.83 -62.37
C ALA A 73 14.56 20.17 -62.96
N LEU A 74 13.45 19.67 -62.33
CA LEU A 74 12.06 19.78 -62.80
C LEU A 74 11.89 19.33 -64.27
N TYR A 75 12.62 18.30 -64.70
CA TYR A 75 12.66 17.88 -66.10
C TYR A 75 11.28 17.52 -66.67
N LYS A 76 10.45 16.74 -65.93
CA LYS A 76 9.13 16.24 -66.37
C LYS A 76 7.93 17.09 -65.83
N ASN A 77 8.16 18.30 -65.34
CA ASN A 77 7.06 19.11 -64.86
C ASN A 77 6.09 19.46 -65.98
N THR A 78 4.84 19.03 -65.86
CA THR A 78 3.84 19.37 -66.90
C THR A 78 3.06 20.62 -66.45
N SER A 79 2.16 20.53 -65.48
CA SER A 79 1.33 21.65 -65.04
C SER A 79 1.61 22.11 -63.58
N GLY A 80 2.59 21.50 -62.88
CA GLY A 80 2.96 21.88 -61.50
C GLY A 80 3.45 23.35 -61.43
N THR A 81 3.05 24.06 -60.41
CA THR A 81 3.34 25.50 -60.20
C THR A 81 4.00 25.75 -58.84
N TYR A 82 4.72 26.87 -58.74
CA TYR A 82 5.38 27.30 -57.48
C TYR A 82 6.41 26.33 -56.93
N ASN A 83 7.06 25.49 -57.79
CA ASN A 83 8.09 24.57 -57.37
C ASN A 83 9.49 25.19 -57.45
N THR A 84 10.33 24.90 -56.46
CA THR A 84 11.73 25.29 -56.44
C THR A 84 12.58 24.01 -56.41
N ALA A 85 13.45 23.80 -57.39
CA ALA A 85 14.35 22.66 -57.50
C ALA A 85 15.80 23.11 -57.69
N THR A 86 16.68 22.84 -56.75
CA THR A 86 18.11 23.19 -56.85
C THR A 86 18.94 21.91 -56.62
N GLY A 87 19.62 21.46 -57.63
CA GLY A 87 20.44 20.25 -57.59
C GLY A 87 20.22 19.35 -58.81
N GLN A 88 21.18 18.41 -59.06
CA GLN A 88 21.06 17.40 -60.10
C GLN A 88 19.77 16.59 -59.88
N SER A 89 18.91 16.52 -60.88
CA SER A 89 17.68 15.73 -60.92
C SER A 89 16.71 16.00 -59.71
N ALA A 90 16.79 17.16 -59.12
CA ALA A 90 15.81 17.57 -58.10
C ALA A 90 14.42 17.70 -58.75
N LEU A 91 13.36 17.11 -58.14
CA LEU A 91 11.98 17.08 -58.67
C LEU A 91 11.88 16.59 -60.10
N LEU A 92 12.75 15.65 -60.52
CA LEU A 92 12.86 15.22 -61.93
C LEU A 92 11.51 14.74 -62.48
N PHE A 93 10.76 13.91 -61.77
CA PHE A 93 9.51 13.28 -62.21
C PHE A 93 8.24 14.07 -61.78
N ASN A 94 8.38 15.27 -61.24
CA ASN A 94 7.19 16.07 -60.90
C ASN A 94 6.33 16.28 -62.15
N THR A 95 5.06 15.97 -62.08
CA THR A 95 4.13 16.19 -63.22
C THR A 95 3.16 17.36 -62.91
N THR A 96 2.33 17.22 -61.88
CA THR A 96 1.31 18.19 -61.49
C THR A 96 1.49 18.71 -60.08
N GLY A 97 2.48 18.19 -59.31
CA GLY A 97 2.76 18.62 -57.93
C GLY A 97 3.07 20.11 -57.83
N ILE A 98 2.54 20.76 -56.80
CA ILE A 98 2.64 22.21 -56.58
C ILE A 98 3.32 22.53 -55.25
N GLU A 99 3.93 23.72 -55.16
CA GLU A 99 4.47 24.28 -53.91
C GLU A 99 5.54 23.36 -53.27
N ASN A 100 6.33 22.64 -54.04
CA ASN A 100 7.41 21.79 -53.56
C ASN A 100 8.76 22.53 -53.59
N SER A 101 9.57 22.35 -52.54
CA SER A 101 10.92 22.92 -52.46
C SER A 101 11.94 21.78 -52.31
N ALA A 102 12.80 21.57 -53.29
CA ALA A 102 13.82 20.52 -53.34
C ALA A 102 15.22 21.12 -53.49
N ASN A 103 16.07 21.00 -52.49
CA ASN A 103 17.46 21.47 -52.50
C ASN A 103 18.41 20.34 -52.20
N GLY A 104 19.08 19.82 -53.19
CA GLY A 104 20.01 18.71 -53.12
C GLY A 104 19.93 17.80 -54.35
N ALA A 105 20.99 17.06 -54.66
CA ALA A 105 20.94 16.08 -55.75
C ALA A 105 19.90 15.01 -55.41
N TYR A 106 19.01 14.73 -56.37
CA TYR A 106 17.91 13.75 -56.29
C TYR A 106 16.87 14.02 -55.21
N ALA A 107 16.82 15.23 -54.64
CA ALA A 107 15.75 15.60 -53.71
C ALA A 107 14.38 15.59 -54.40
N LEU A 108 13.34 14.93 -53.81
CA LEU A 108 12.00 14.73 -54.37
C LEU A 108 12.03 14.12 -55.80
N TYR A 109 13.01 13.27 -56.10
CA TYR A 109 13.25 12.76 -57.44
C TYR A 109 12.01 12.15 -58.13
N SER A 110 11.28 11.30 -57.39
CA SER A 110 10.12 10.54 -57.91
C SER A 110 8.78 11.25 -57.69
N ASN A 111 8.76 12.45 -57.17
CA ASN A 111 7.49 13.16 -56.89
C ASN A 111 6.68 13.31 -58.20
N SER A 112 5.45 12.82 -58.17
CA SER A 112 4.58 12.95 -59.36
C SER A 112 3.49 14.02 -59.13
N THR A 113 2.65 13.86 -58.13
CA THR A 113 1.53 14.74 -57.83
C THR A 113 1.55 15.29 -56.40
N GLY A 114 2.57 14.90 -55.60
CA GLY A 114 2.71 15.36 -54.21
C GLY A 114 2.92 16.86 -54.11
N ASN A 115 2.28 17.49 -53.12
CA ASN A 115 2.25 18.95 -52.94
C ASN A 115 2.86 19.38 -51.63
N ASN A 116 3.31 20.63 -51.55
CA ASN A 116 3.74 21.24 -50.28
C ASN A 116 4.88 20.46 -49.59
N ASN A 117 5.75 19.78 -50.32
CA ASN A 117 6.87 19.06 -49.74
C ASN A 117 8.14 19.93 -49.72
N THR A 118 8.90 19.85 -48.64
CA THR A 118 10.22 20.47 -48.51
C THR A 118 11.28 19.38 -48.33
N ALA A 119 12.25 19.32 -49.26
CA ALA A 119 13.34 18.35 -49.21
C ALA A 119 14.70 19.04 -49.34
N ASN A 120 15.51 19.02 -48.30
CA ASN A 120 16.84 19.60 -48.26
C ASN A 120 17.89 18.52 -47.94
N GLY A 121 18.64 18.07 -48.90
CA GLY A 121 19.67 17.05 -48.75
C GLY A 121 19.74 16.08 -49.90
N TYR A 122 20.84 15.35 -50.03
CA TYR A 122 21.00 14.27 -50.99
C TYR A 122 19.95 13.17 -50.74
N ASN A 123 19.20 12.77 -51.77
CA ASN A 123 18.13 11.78 -51.73
C ASN A 123 16.99 12.10 -50.73
N ALA A 124 16.85 13.30 -50.22
CA ALA A 124 15.72 13.64 -49.34
C ALA A 124 14.39 13.46 -50.11
N LEU A 125 13.43 12.66 -49.55
CA LEU A 125 12.13 12.33 -50.17
C LEU A 125 12.28 11.69 -51.57
N TYR A 126 13.34 10.93 -51.83
CA TYR A 126 13.66 10.42 -53.15
C TYR A 126 12.51 9.65 -53.83
N TYR A 127 11.85 8.70 -53.11
CA TYR A 127 10.77 7.86 -53.64
C TYR A 127 9.37 8.47 -53.41
N ASN A 128 9.24 9.69 -52.93
CA ASN A 128 7.92 10.30 -52.74
C ASN A 128 7.17 10.37 -54.08
N THR A 129 5.96 9.85 -54.13
CA THR A 129 5.15 9.85 -55.38
C THR A 129 3.98 10.83 -55.25
N ILE A 130 3.08 10.59 -54.32
CA ILE A 130 1.87 11.40 -54.08
C ILE A 130 1.82 11.97 -52.65
N GLY A 131 2.79 11.63 -51.78
CA GLY A 131 2.86 12.18 -50.40
C GLY A 131 2.95 13.69 -50.42
N PHE A 132 2.30 14.33 -49.46
CA PHE A 132 2.16 15.77 -49.40
C PHE A 132 2.43 16.34 -47.96
N GLU A 133 2.75 17.62 -47.94
CA GLU A 133 3.02 18.33 -46.65
C GLU A 133 4.17 17.67 -45.85
N ASN A 134 5.17 17.08 -46.50
CA ASN A 134 6.32 16.49 -45.85
C ASN A 134 7.51 17.46 -45.82
N THR A 135 8.25 17.46 -44.71
CA THR A 135 9.51 18.20 -44.57
C THR A 135 10.65 17.22 -44.29
N ALA A 136 11.63 17.17 -45.15
CA ALA A 136 12.82 16.32 -45.03
C ALA A 136 14.10 17.16 -45.08
N ASN A 137 14.84 17.26 -44.00
CA ASN A 137 16.08 18.02 -43.88
C ASN A 137 17.23 17.08 -43.44
N GLY A 138 18.02 16.60 -44.40
CA GLY A 138 19.15 15.72 -44.12
C GLY A 138 19.41 14.73 -45.24
N TRP A 139 20.58 14.11 -45.23
CA TRP A 139 20.94 13.03 -46.17
C TRP A 139 19.97 11.86 -45.97
N GLU A 140 19.28 11.45 -47.04
CA GLU A 140 18.31 10.34 -47.07
C GLU A 140 17.17 10.47 -46.02
N ALA A 141 16.85 11.68 -45.61
CA ALA A 141 15.67 11.90 -44.80
C ALA A 141 14.41 11.57 -45.62
N LEU A 142 13.49 10.72 -45.06
CA LEU A 142 12.26 10.25 -45.71
C LEU A 142 12.52 9.62 -47.11
N VAL A 143 13.68 9.03 -47.32
CA VAL A 143 14.08 8.55 -48.66
C VAL A 143 13.07 7.58 -49.29
N SER A 144 12.47 6.68 -48.50
CA SER A 144 11.52 5.66 -48.97
C SER A 144 10.05 6.07 -48.95
N ASN A 145 9.74 7.30 -48.52
CA ASN A 145 8.33 7.75 -48.46
C ASN A 145 7.67 7.66 -49.86
N THR A 146 6.52 7.05 -49.93
CA THR A 146 5.75 6.96 -51.20
C THR A 146 4.47 7.79 -51.14
N THR A 147 3.60 7.49 -50.21
CA THR A 147 2.29 8.14 -50.06
C THR A 147 2.09 8.80 -48.68
N GLY A 148 3.02 8.61 -47.72
CA GLY A 148 2.95 9.20 -46.41
C GLY A 148 2.91 10.72 -46.48
N PHE A 149 2.17 11.35 -45.58
CA PHE A 149 1.94 12.79 -45.55
C PHE A 149 2.12 13.40 -44.15
N ARG A 150 2.37 14.73 -44.13
CA ARG A 150 2.58 15.50 -42.89
C ARG A 150 3.69 14.95 -42.00
N ASN A 151 4.74 14.42 -42.61
CA ASN A 151 5.90 13.95 -41.86
C ASN A 151 6.98 15.05 -41.79
N THR A 152 7.61 15.21 -40.66
CA THR A 152 8.78 16.07 -40.49
C THR A 152 9.98 15.22 -40.09
N ALA A 153 11.00 15.21 -40.92
CA ALA A 153 12.23 14.47 -40.71
C ALA A 153 13.46 15.40 -40.78
N THR A 154 14.19 15.53 -39.68
CA THR A 154 15.39 16.36 -39.59
C THR A 154 16.56 15.53 -39.08
N GLY A 155 17.57 15.33 -39.87
CA GLY A 155 18.75 14.52 -39.53
C GLY A 155 19.05 13.46 -40.58
N ILE A 156 20.28 12.93 -40.55
CA ILE A 156 20.71 11.84 -41.44
C ILE A 156 19.81 10.62 -41.22
N HIS A 157 19.25 10.06 -42.30
CA HIS A 157 18.41 8.86 -42.29
C HIS A 157 17.18 8.93 -41.36
N SER A 158 16.72 10.12 -40.99
CA SER A 158 15.47 10.26 -40.21
C SER A 158 14.28 9.81 -41.07
N LEU A 159 13.40 8.91 -40.51
CA LEU A 159 12.26 8.31 -41.24
C LEU A 159 12.66 7.63 -42.58
N ALA A 160 13.88 7.08 -42.68
CA ALA A 160 14.40 6.60 -43.97
C ALA A 160 13.53 5.51 -44.63
N SER A 161 12.99 4.58 -43.84
CA SER A 161 12.16 3.46 -44.33
C SER A 161 10.66 3.75 -44.38
N ASN A 162 10.22 4.98 -44.05
CA ASN A 162 8.79 5.31 -44.05
C ASN A 162 8.23 5.14 -45.47
N THR A 163 7.14 4.40 -45.62
CA THR A 163 6.46 4.20 -46.89
C THR A 163 5.13 4.95 -46.96
N THR A 164 4.23 4.63 -46.04
CA THR A 164 2.87 5.18 -45.97
C THR A 164 2.54 5.85 -44.64
N GLY A 165 3.43 5.74 -43.61
CA GLY A 165 3.25 6.35 -42.32
C GLY A 165 3.08 7.87 -42.42
N SER A 166 2.21 8.43 -41.63
CA SER A 166 1.84 9.85 -41.70
C SER A 166 1.83 10.53 -40.32
N ASN A 167 1.93 11.86 -40.32
CA ASN A 167 1.93 12.69 -39.09
C ASN A 167 3.12 12.35 -38.14
N ASN A 168 4.24 11.90 -38.65
CA ASN A 168 5.41 11.58 -37.84
C ASN A 168 6.37 12.77 -37.77
N THR A 169 6.96 12.99 -36.60
CA THR A 169 8.04 13.97 -36.39
C THR A 169 9.29 13.24 -35.95
N ALA A 170 10.37 13.31 -36.71
CA ALA A 170 11.66 12.69 -36.42
C ALA A 170 12.80 13.72 -36.47
N ASN A 171 13.36 14.07 -35.29
CA ASN A 171 14.46 15.01 -35.19
C ASN A 171 15.69 14.31 -34.57
N GLY A 172 16.67 14.00 -35.38
CA GLY A 172 17.91 13.32 -34.96
C GLY A 172 18.38 12.29 -35.96
N GLY A 173 19.67 11.96 -35.93
CA GLY A 173 20.21 10.89 -36.79
C GLY A 173 19.51 9.56 -36.49
N ASN A 174 19.03 8.88 -37.55
CA ASN A 174 18.30 7.63 -37.49
C ASN A 174 17.01 7.63 -36.62
N ALA A 175 16.43 8.78 -36.32
CA ALA A 175 15.14 8.81 -35.63
C ALA A 175 14.05 8.20 -36.50
N LEU A 176 13.24 7.25 -35.97
CA LEU A 176 12.22 6.49 -36.72
C LEU A 176 12.74 5.82 -37.98
N TYR A 177 14.00 5.36 -37.96
CA TYR A 177 14.67 4.83 -39.18
C TYR A 177 13.86 3.74 -39.89
N PHE A 178 13.38 2.69 -39.18
CA PHE A 178 12.64 1.57 -39.74
C PHE A 178 11.12 1.75 -39.77
N ASN A 179 10.60 2.93 -39.45
CA ASN A 179 9.15 3.16 -39.54
C ASN A 179 8.67 2.89 -40.95
N SER A 180 7.71 2.00 -41.12
CA SER A 180 7.13 1.72 -42.43
C SER A 180 5.75 2.32 -42.62
N THR A 181 4.83 1.99 -41.73
CA THR A 181 3.43 2.41 -41.79
C THR A 181 2.92 3.12 -40.48
N GLY A 182 3.73 3.09 -39.40
CA GLY A 182 3.37 3.74 -38.15
C GLY A 182 3.10 5.24 -38.32
N GLY A 183 2.06 5.74 -37.65
CA GLY A 183 1.64 7.14 -37.71
C GLY A 183 1.62 7.83 -36.35
N ASN A 184 1.55 9.17 -36.37
CA ASN A 184 1.45 10.02 -35.19
C ASN A 184 2.62 9.86 -34.18
N ASN A 185 3.79 9.45 -34.62
CA ASN A 185 4.95 9.28 -33.74
C ASN A 185 5.79 10.55 -33.66
N THR A 186 6.30 10.86 -32.48
CA THR A 186 7.27 11.92 -32.24
C THR A 186 8.56 11.33 -31.72
N ALA A 187 9.66 11.48 -32.43
CA ALA A 187 10.98 11.01 -32.08
C ALA A 187 12.02 12.12 -32.10
N ASN A 188 12.50 12.55 -30.95
CA ASN A 188 13.51 13.59 -30.80
C ASN A 188 14.76 13.01 -30.13
N GLY A 189 15.78 12.75 -30.90
CA GLY A 189 17.07 12.23 -30.42
C GLY A 189 17.67 11.18 -31.36
N ILE A 190 18.98 10.97 -31.26
CA ILE A 190 19.69 9.94 -32.01
C ILE A 190 19.11 8.56 -31.69
N ASN A 191 18.74 7.78 -32.71
CA ASN A 191 18.12 6.46 -32.59
C ASN A 191 16.81 6.42 -31.75
N ALA A 192 16.11 7.51 -31.56
CA ALA A 192 14.79 7.50 -30.95
C ALA A 192 13.81 6.74 -31.89
N LEU A 193 13.01 5.77 -31.32
CA LEU A 193 12.10 4.91 -32.08
C LEU A 193 12.75 4.21 -33.29
N TYR A 194 14.05 3.87 -33.20
CA TYR A 194 14.85 3.37 -34.32
C TYR A 194 14.24 2.17 -35.02
N LEU A 195 13.77 1.14 -34.27
CA LEU A 195 13.21 -0.11 -34.82
C LEU A 195 11.68 -0.08 -35.01
N ASN A 196 11.02 1.08 -34.79
CA ASN A 196 9.58 1.16 -35.00
C ASN A 196 9.21 0.74 -36.41
N THR A 197 8.26 -0.16 -36.56
CA THR A 197 7.77 -0.58 -37.88
C THR A 197 6.36 -0.10 -38.16
N THR A 198 5.40 -0.49 -37.30
CA THR A 198 3.98 -0.16 -37.41
C THR A 198 3.40 0.51 -36.16
N GLY A 199 4.21 0.63 -35.09
CA GLY A 199 3.79 1.30 -33.86
C GLY A 199 3.36 2.74 -34.10
N SER A 200 2.30 3.18 -33.46
CA SER A 200 1.70 4.49 -33.64
C SER A 200 1.48 5.21 -32.32
N ASP A 201 1.30 6.53 -32.38
CA ASP A 201 0.99 7.36 -31.23
C ASP A 201 2.07 7.32 -30.13
N ASN A 202 3.33 7.12 -30.49
CA ASN A 202 4.45 7.06 -29.58
C ASN A 202 5.20 8.39 -29.50
N THR A 203 5.61 8.79 -28.32
CA THR A 203 6.45 9.96 -28.09
C THR A 203 7.79 9.52 -27.46
N ALA A 204 8.89 9.76 -28.14
CA ALA A 204 10.24 9.43 -27.70
C ALA A 204 11.15 10.66 -27.71
N ASN A 205 11.47 11.20 -26.54
CA ASN A 205 12.35 12.36 -26.37
C ASN A 205 13.64 11.96 -25.62
N GLY A 206 14.70 11.76 -26.35
CA GLY A 206 16.00 11.40 -25.80
C GLY A 206 16.77 10.44 -26.69
N VAL A 207 18.08 10.41 -26.51
CA VAL A 207 18.95 9.45 -27.22
C VAL A 207 18.50 8.03 -26.85
N GLU A 208 18.22 7.21 -27.89
CA GLU A 208 17.78 5.82 -27.75
C GLU A 208 16.46 5.62 -26.97
N ALA A 209 15.64 6.64 -26.83
CA ALA A 209 14.30 6.48 -26.26
C ALA A 209 13.44 5.60 -27.18
N LEU A 210 12.72 4.58 -26.62
CA LEU A 210 11.90 3.61 -27.35
C LEU A 210 12.65 2.95 -28.53
N ARG A 211 13.97 2.78 -28.43
CA ARG A 211 14.82 2.35 -29.55
C ARG A 211 14.34 1.06 -30.21
N SER A 212 13.89 0.08 -29.42
CA SER A 212 13.53 -1.27 -29.89
C SER A 212 12.04 -1.45 -30.17
N ASN A 213 11.21 -0.40 -30.02
CA ASN A 213 9.78 -0.51 -30.30
C ASN A 213 9.54 -1.00 -31.71
N THR A 214 8.70 -2.01 -31.90
CA THR A 214 8.31 -2.50 -33.22
C THR A 214 6.86 -2.19 -33.54
N THR A 215 5.95 -2.64 -32.71
CA THR A 215 4.50 -2.50 -32.91
C THR A 215 3.76 -1.86 -31.71
N GLY A 216 4.47 -1.59 -30.60
CA GLY A 216 3.87 -0.95 -29.42
C GLY A 216 3.28 0.42 -29.73
N ILE A 217 2.17 0.75 -29.11
CA ILE A 217 1.41 2.00 -29.32
C ILE A 217 1.25 2.79 -28.03
N ASN A 218 0.97 4.09 -28.17
CA ASN A 218 0.65 4.98 -27.03
C ASN A 218 1.76 5.08 -25.96
N ASN A 219 3.02 4.85 -26.30
CA ASN A 219 4.09 4.93 -25.34
C ASN A 219 4.70 6.35 -25.29
N THR A 220 4.99 6.82 -24.09
CA THR A 220 5.70 8.07 -23.86
C THR A 220 7.03 7.81 -23.17
N ALA A 221 8.13 8.13 -23.80
CA ALA A 221 9.48 7.98 -23.27
C ALA A 221 10.25 9.31 -23.28
N ASN A 222 10.48 9.88 -22.11
CA ASN A 222 11.24 11.12 -21.96
C ASN A 222 12.53 10.86 -21.15
N GLY A 223 13.63 10.78 -21.82
CA GLY A 223 14.95 10.57 -21.23
C GLY A 223 15.82 9.62 -22.03
N ARG A 224 17.14 9.69 -21.82
CA ARG A 224 18.09 8.77 -22.46
C ARG A 224 17.73 7.33 -22.11
N SER A 225 17.58 6.49 -23.13
CA SER A 225 17.27 5.06 -23.02
C SER A 225 16.00 4.74 -22.20
N ALA A 226 15.04 5.67 -22.11
CA ALA A 226 13.73 5.37 -21.56
C ALA A 226 12.99 4.39 -22.50
N LEU A 227 12.34 3.33 -21.95
CA LEU A 227 11.67 2.26 -22.71
C LEU A 227 12.55 1.62 -23.80
N TYR A 228 13.86 1.52 -23.56
CA TYR A 228 14.84 1.12 -24.56
C TYR A 228 14.50 -0.22 -25.25
N SER A 229 14.11 -1.24 -24.47
CA SER A 229 13.91 -2.62 -24.95
C SER A 229 12.45 -2.94 -25.29
N THR A 230 11.54 -1.99 -25.22
CA THR A 230 10.11 -2.22 -25.55
C THR A 230 9.99 -2.69 -26.99
N THR A 231 9.26 -3.77 -27.18
CA THR A 231 8.99 -4.32 -28.53
C THR A 231 7.52 -4.16 -28.92
N THR A 232 6.61 -4.73 -28.12
CA THR A 232 5.17 -4.71 -28.35
C THR A 232 4.38 -4.09 -27.19
N GLY A 233 5.07 -3.76 -26.08
CA GLY A 233 4.44 -3.12 -24.93
C GLY A 233 3.78 -1.79 -25.30
N SER A 234 2.60 -1.51 -24.73
CA SER A 234 1.80 -0.35 -25.08
C SER A 234 1.33 0.41 -23.82
N ASP A 235 0.90 1.65 -24.01
CA ASP A 235 0.34 2.49 -22.95
C ASP A 235 1.32 2.75 -21.78
N ASN A 236 2.62 2.75 -22.04
CA ASN A 236 3.64 2.97 -21.02
C ASN A 236 4.11 4.43 -21.01
N THR A 237 4.32 4.97 -19.81
CA THR A 237 4.92 6.29 -19.59
C THR A 237 6.23 6.17 -18.83
N ALA A 238 7.33 6.60 -19.41
CA ALA A 238 8.65 6.57 -18.82
C ALA A 238 9.30 7.96 -18.84
N ASN A 239 9.48 8.57 -17.70
CA ASN A 239 10.12 9.87 -17.55
C ASN A 239 11.38 9.76 -16.69
N GLY A 240 12.52 9.75 -17.32
CA GLY A 240 13.82 9.65 -16.66
C GLY A 240 14.82 8.78 -17.41
N ARG A 241 16.12 8.97 -17.11
CA ARG A 241 17.15 8.11 -17.69
C ARG A 241 16.93 6.67 -17.28
N ASN A 242 16.90 5.76 -18.26
CA ASN A 242 16.68 4.32 -18.10
C ASN A 242 15.36 3.94 -17.41
N ALA A 243 14.36 4.80 -17.36
CA ALA A 243 13.04 4.42 -16.87
C ALA A 243 12.43 3.35 -17.80
N LEU A 244 11.90 2.23 -17.22
CA LEU A 244 11.39 1.07 -17.98
C LEU A 244 12.38 0.51 -19.01
N TYR A 245 13.69 0.54 -18.71
CA TYR A 245 14.73 0.19 -19.68
C TYR A 245 14.53 -1.19 -20.32
N SER A 246 14.25 -2.23 -19.54
CA SER A 246 14.14 -3.62 -19.98
C SER A 246 12.70 -4.05 -20.31
N ASN A 247 11.74 -3.13 -20.31
CA ASN A 247 10.35 -3.48 -20.65
C ASN A 247 10.29 -4.05 -22.06
N THR A 248 9.77 -5.25 -22.24
CA THR A 248 9.61 -5.86 -23.56
C THR A 248 8.16 -5.84 -24.02
N THR A 249 7.28 -6.45 -23.27
CA THR A 249 5.85 -6.57 -23.58
C THR A 249 4.93 -5.99 -22.51
N GLY A 250 5.50 -5.53 -21.38
CA GLY A 250 4.70 -4.93 -20.28
C GLY A 250 3.89 -3.73 -20.75
N THR A 251 2.67 -3.61 -20.25
CA THR A 251 1.69 -2.57 -20.63
C THR A 251 1.23 -1.74 -19.45
N SER A 252 0.76 -0.53 -19.73
CA SER A 252 0.14 0.35 -18.75
C SER A 252 1.01 0.66 -17.54
N ASN A 253 2.33 0.73 -17.72
CA ASN A 253 3.27 1.05 -16.66
C ASN A 253 3.61 2.55 -16.67
N THR A 254 3.72 3.14 -15.50
CA THR A 254 4.17 4.53 -15.30
C THR A 254 5.45 4.55 -14.48
N ALA A 255 6.54 5.05 -15.04
CA ALA A 255 7.84 5.16 -14.40
C ALA A 255 8.38 6.59 -14.44
N ASN A 256 8.45 7.25 -13.30
CA ASN A 256 8.95 8.62 -13.16
C ASN A 256 10.19 8.64 -12.26
N GLY A 257 11.36 8.70 -12.84
CA GLY A 257 12.63 8.76 -12.12
C GLY A 257 13.75 8.00 -12.81
N VAL A 258 14.98 8.27 -12.42
CA VAL A 258 16.14 7.54 -12.91
C VAL A 258 16.02 6.08 -12.49
N ASN A 259 16.14 5.15 -13.44
CA ASN A 259 16.02 3.70 -13.28
C ASN A 259 14.71 3.22 -12.64
N ALA A 260 13.63 3.99 -12.63
CA ALA A 260 12.32 3.49 -12.19
C ALA A 260 11.86 2.34 -13.10
N LEU A 261 11.42 1.20 -12.52
CA LEU A 261 11.02 -0.03 -13.25
C LEU A 261 12.10 -0.54 -14.23
N TYR A 262 13.38 -0.43 -13.85
CA TYR A 262 14.50 -0.69 -14.77
C TYR A 262 14.47 -2.09 -15.40
N LEU A 263 14.24 -3.16 -14.60
CA LEU A 263 14.22 -4.56 -15.06
C LEU A 263 12.82 -5.08 -15.41
N ASN A 264 11.79 -4.23 -15.44
CA ASN A 264 10.44 -4.68 -15.80
C ASN A 264 10.44 -5.28 -17.21
N SER A 265 10.20 -6.57 -17.33
CA SER A 265 10.16 -7.22 -18.64
C SER A 265 8.73 -7.44 -19.12
N PHE A 266 7.87 -7.99 -18.27
CA PHE A 266 6.51 -8.42 -18.57
C PHE A 266 5.45 -7.86 -17.59
N GLY A 267 5.87 -7.15 -16.52
CA GLY A 267 4.97 -6.60 -15.53
C GLY A 267 4.05 -5.52 -16.12
N ASN A 268 2.79 -5.50 -15.67
CA ASN A 268 1.76 -4.58 -16.14
C ASN A 268 1.18 -3.74 -15.00
N ASN A 269 0.60 -2.60 -15.33
CA ASN A 269 -0.13 -1.73 -14.41
C ASN A 269 0.71 -1.26 -13.20
N ASN A 270 2.02 -1.17 -13.34
CA ASN A 270 2.89 -0.73 -12.25
C ASN A 270 3.10 0.78 -12.29
N THR A 271 3.08 1.42 -11.14
CA THR A 271 3.42 2.83 -10.97
C THR A 271 4.66 2.98 -10.11
N ALA A 272 5.71 3.57 -10.64
CA ALA A 272 6.97 3.82 -9.94
C ALA A 272 7.36 5.29 -10.02
N ASN A 273 7.30 6.00 -8.90
CA ASN A 273 7.67 7.41 -8.79
C ASN A 273 8.86 7.57 -7.83
N GLY A 274 10.04 7.72 -8.38
CA GLY A 274 11.26 7.92 -7.60
C GLY A 274 12.46 7.21 -8.22
N ARG A 275 13.67 7.64 -7.82
CA ARG A 275 14.89 6.98 -8.27
C ARG A 275 14.92 5.55 -7.74
N ASP A 276 15.18 4.60 -8.65
CA ASP A 276 15.29 3.17 -8.38
C ASP A 276 14.00 2.56 -7.76
N ALA A 277 12.83 3.19 -7.90
CA ALA A 277 11.54 2.61 -7.49
C ALA A 277 11.19 1.41 -8.39
N LEU A 278 10.77 0.26 -7.80
CA LEU A 278 10.49 -0.99 -8.51
C LEU A 278 11.63 -1.44 -9.45
N TYR A 279 12.89 -1.15 -9.06
CA TYR A 279 14.05 -1.38 -9.94
C TYR A 279 14.12 -2.80 -10.49
N SER A 280 13.93 -3.82 -9.66
CA SER A 280 14.10 -5.24 -9.98
C SER A 280 12.82 -5.95 -10.42
N ASN A 281 11.70 -5.23 -10.58
CA ASN A 281 10.44 -5.86 -11.01
C ASN A 281 10.63 -6.55 -12.35
N THR A 282 10.23 -7.80 -12.47
CA THR A 282 10.30 -8.55 -13.73
C THR A 282 8.91 -8.85 -14.30
N THR A 283 8.07 -9.49 -13.50
CA THR A 283 6.71 -9.92 -13.89
C THR A 283 5.64 -9.44 -12.91
N GLY A 284 6.01 -8.77 -11.79
CA GLY A 284 5.06 -8.24 -10.82
C GLY A 284 4.08 -7.26 -11.46
N ILE A 285 2.82 -7.33 -11.07
CA ILE A 285 1.72 -6.50 -11.60
C ILE A 285 1.02 -5.70 -10.50
N ASP A 286 0.36 -4.62 -10.89
CA ASP A 286 -0.48 -3.81 -10.00
C ASP A 286 0.27 -3.23 -8.79
N ASN A 287 1.57 -2.97 -8.90
CA ASN A 287 2.36 -2.41 -7.81
C ASN A 287 2.45 -0.88 -7.90
N THR A 288 2.37 -0.22 -6.76
CA THR A 288 2.58 1.24 -6.64
C THR A 288 3.76 1.52 -5.72
N ALA A 289 4.79 2.17 -6.22
CA ALA A 289 6.00 2.55 -5.49
C ALA A 289 6.25 4.05 -5.60
N ASN A 290 6.09 4.77 -4.51
CA ASN A 290 6.33 6.21 -4.42
C ASN A 290 7.45 6.52 -3.43
N GLY A 291 8.63 6.79 -3.92
CA GLY A 291 9.81 7.11 -3.11
C GLY A 291 11.08 6.49 -3.67
N LYS A 292 12.22 7.04 -3.25
CA LYS A 292 13.53 6.47 -3.58
C LYS A 292 13.61 5.04 -3.05
N ASN A 293 13.97 4.09 -3.93
CA ASN A 293 14.12 2.67 -3.62
C ASN A 293 12.85 1.98 -3.06
N ALA A 294 11.66 2.54 -3.22
CA ALA A 294 10.43 1.86 -2.85
C ALA A 294 10.25 0.60 -3.71
N LEU A 295 9.97 -0.58 -3.09
CA LEU A 295 9.86 -1.88 -3.77
C LEU A 295 11.09 -2.23 -4.63
N PHE A 296 12.30 -1.82 -4.21
CA PHE A 296 13.51 -1.95 -5.02
C PHE A 296 13.76 -3.38 -5.53
N SER A 297 13.63 -4.37 -4.66
CA SER A 297 13.94 -5.78 -4.94
C SER A 297 12.73 -6.61 -5.38
N ASN A 298 11.56 -5.99 -5.60
CA ASN A 298 10.37 -6.74 -6.04
C ASN A 298 10.67 -7.43 -7.38
N THR A 299 10.40 -8.71 -7.46
CA THR A 299 10.58 -9.47 -8.72
C THR A 299 9.25 -9.89 -9.31
N THR A 300 8.46 -10.64 -8.57
CA THR A 300 7.16 -11.16 -9.00
C THR A 300 6.00 -10.77 -8.08
N GLY A 301 6.30 -10.09 -6.95
CA GLY A 301 5.26 -9.63 -6.02
C GLY A 301 4.22 -8.74 -6.70
N THR A 302 2.95 -8.90 -6.32
CA THR A 302 1.81 -8.22 -6.93
C THR A 302 0.98 -7.43 -5.94
N SER A 303 0.30 -6.39 -6.43
CA SER A 303 -0.65 -5.60 -5.65
C SER A 303 -0.05 -4.98 -4.37
N ASN A 304 1.22 -4.58 -4.41
CA ASN A 304 1.88 -3.95 -3.30
C ASN A 304 1.85 -2.41 -3.44
N ILE A 305 1.65 -1.73 -2.33
CA ILE A 305 1.69 -0.27 -2.23
C ILE A 305 2.84 0.12 -1.29
N ALA A 306 3.82 0.85 -1.80
CA ALA A 306 4.97 1.35 -1.05
C ALA A 306 5.10 2.86 -1.19
N ASN A 307 4.80 3.60 -0.13
CA ASN A 307 4.90 5.06 -0.09
C ASN A 307 5.94 5.49 0.95
N GLY A 308 7.12 5.82 0.50
CA GLY A 308 8.23 6.26 1.34
C GLY A 308 9.59 5.78 0.85
N VAL A 309 10.64 6.44 1.33
CA VAL A 309 12.02 6.01 1.04
C VAL A 309 12.22 4.61 1.61
N ASN A 310 12.70 3.68 0.79
CA ASN A 310 12.96 2.28 1.08
C ASN A 310 11.75 1.48 1.62
N ALA A 311 10.52 1.93 1.44
CA ALA A 311 9.35 1.13 1.80
C ALA A 311 9.33 -0.17 0.97
N LEU A 312 9.13 -1.34 1.62
CA LEU A 312 9.17 -2.68 1.01
C LEU A 312 10.46 -2.96 0.20
N TYR A 313 11.62 -2.46 0.68
CA TYR A 313 12.86 -2.49 -0.09
C TYR A 313 13.24 -3.91 -0.57
N PHE A 314 13.24 -4.92 0.31
CA PHE A 314 13.61 -6.30 0.01
C PHE A 314 12.43 -7.21 -0.37
N ASN A 315 11.23 -6.67 -0.62
CA ASN A 315 10.11 -7.49 -1.07
C ASN A 315 10.47 -8.18 -2.39
N THR A 316 10.52 -9.49 -2.40
CA THR A 316 10.81 -10.24 -3.64
C THR A 316 9.56 -10.89 -4.22
N PHE A 317 8.80 -11.60 -3.39
CA PHE A 317 7.63 -12.38 -3.79
C PHE A 317 6.36 -12.02 -3.00
N GLY A 318 6.45 -11.16 -1.97
CA GLY A 318 5.31 -10.78 -1.13
C GLY A 318 4.23 -10.04 -1.92
N ASN A 319 2.96 -10.33 -1.61
CA ASN A 319 1.80 -9.78 -2.30
C ASN A 319 0.87 -9.03 -1.36
N ASN A 320 0.10 -8.09 -1.91
CA ASN A 320 -0.95 -7.37 -1.16
C ASN A 320 -0.43 -6.68 0.11
N ASN A 321 0.78 -6.16 0.08
CA ASN A 321 1.34 -5.40 1.20
C ASN A 321 1.15 -3.91 1.00
N THR A 322 0.84 -3.21 2.08
CA THR A 322 0.78 -1.74 2.12
C THR A 322 1.81 -1.21 3.10
N ALA A 323 2.77 -0.43 2.62
CA ALA A 323 3.82 0.19 3.42
C ALA A 323 3.82 1.71 3.22
N ASN A 324 3.41 2.44 4.23
CA ASN A 324 3.39 3.91 4.23
C ASN A 324 4.35 4.45 5.30
N GLY A 325 5.51 4.88 4.87
CA GLY A 325 6.54 5.43 5.76
C GLY A 325 7.94 5.04 5.33
N ARG A 326 8.93 5.82 5.80
CA ARG A 326 10.33 5.48 5.57
C ARG A 326 10.65 4.14 6.24
N ASP A 327 11.28 3.24 5.48
CA ASP A 327 11.73 1.93 5.93
C ASP A 327 10.60 1.01 6.46
N ALA A 328 9.31 1.30 6.14
CA ALA A 328 8.20 0.40 6.47
C ALA A 328 8.32 -0.92 5.68
N LEU A 329 8.17 -2.09 6.35
CA LEU A 329 8.34 -3.43 5.76
C LEU A 329 9.67 -3.61 5.02
N TYR A 330 10.74 -2.99 5.51
CA TYR A 330 12.03 -2.93 4.80
C TYR A 330 12.58 -4.31 4.42
N PHE A 331 12.63 -5.28 5.36
CA PHE A 331 13.16 -6.63 5.15
C PHE A 331 12.10 -7.66 4.71
N ASN A 332 10.89 -7.24 4.35
CA ASN A 332 9.88 -8.18 3.86
C ASN A 332 10.40 -8.91 2.62
N THR A 333 10.38 -10.23 2.62
CA THR A 333 10.81 -11.03 1.45
C THR A 333 9.64 -11.71 0.76
N THR A 334 8.88 -12.50 1.51
CA THR A 334 7.73 -13.27 1.02
C THR A 334 6.45 -13.01 1.79
N GLY A 335 6.52 -12.25 2.91
CA GLY A 335 5.35 -11.89 3.71
C GLY A 335 4.29 -11.18 2.86
N SER A 336 3.03 -11.53 3.08
CA SER A 336 1.90 -11.01 2.29
C SER A 336 0.77 -10.50 3.19
N PHE A 337 -0.10 -9.65 2.64
CA PHE A 337 -1.26 -9.09 3.35
C PHE A 337 -0.87 -8.25 4.59
N ASN A 338 0.32 -7.66 4.61
CA ASN A 338 0.75 -6.82 5.72
C ASN A 338 0.42 -5.35 5.46
N THR A 339 0.00 -4.65 6.48
CA THR A 339 -0.20 -3.19 6.47
C THR A 339 0.73 -2.54 7.48
N ALA A 340 1.64 -1.70 7.03
CA ALA A 340 2.60 -0.97 7.84
C ALA A 340 2.48 0.53 7.59
N ASN A 341 1.94 1.27 8.56
CA ASN A 341 1.80 2.73 8.50
C ASN A 341 2.66 3.39 9.58
N GLY A 342 3.78 3.92 9.20
CA GLY A 342 4.71 4.60 10.09
C GLY A 342 6.16 4.29 9.77
N ARG A 343 7.05 5.17 10.23
CA ARG A 343 8.50 4.94 10.08
C ARG A 343 8.90 3.65 10.83
N ASP A 344 9.66 2.79 10.17
CA ASP A 344 10.18 1.53 10.70
C ASP A 344 9.07 0.54 11.17
N ALA A 345 7.80 0.71 10.75
CA ALA A 345 6.74 -0.24 11.06
C ALA A 345 7.00 -1.57 10.33
N LEU A 346 6.93 -2.72 11.04
CA LEU A 346 7.24 -4.06 10.51
C LEU A 346 8.61 -4.15 9.83
N PHE A 347 9.61 -3.38 10.30
CA PHE A 347 10.90 -3.22 9.63
C PHE A 347 11.61 -4.56 9.35
N PHE A 348 11.69 -5.47 10.35
CA PHE A 348 12.35 -6.78 10.23
C PHE A 348 11.43 -7.91 9.78
N ASN A 349 10.18 -7.61 9.35
CA ASN A 349 9.30 -8.67 8.85
C ASN A 349 9.94 -9.37 7.65
N THR A 350 10.04 -10.69 7.69
CA THR A 350 10.60 -11.47 6.56
C THR A 350 9.51 -12.27 5.85
N THR A 351 8.85 -13.16 6.56
CA THR A 351 7.82 -14.04 6.04
C THR A 351 6.47 -13.90 6.76
N GLY A 352 6.41 -13.07 7.82
CA GLY A 352 5.16 -12.81 8.55
C GLY A 352 4.06 -12.30 7.63
N PHE A 353 2.84 -12.77 7.83
CA PHE A 353 1.70 -12.39 7.00
C PHE A 353 0.49 -11.92 7.80
N ALA A 354 -0.39 -11.15 7.16
CA ALA A 354 -1.62 -10.62 7.73
C ALA A 354 -1.41 -9.80 9.02
N ASN A 355 -0.32 -9.04 9.09
CA ASN A 355 -0.03 -8.15 10.22
C ASN A 355 -0.46 -6.71 9.89
N THR A 356 -1.01 -6.02 10.87
CA THR A 356 -1.33 -4.60 10.81
C THR A 356 -0.52 -3.83 11.84
N ALA A 357 0.34 -2.93 11.40
CA ALA A 357 1.19 -2.09 12.24
C ALA A 357 0.96 -0.61 11.92
N ASN A 358 0.32 0.11 12.82
CA ASN A 358 0.05 1.54 12.70
C ASN A 358 0.80 2.30 13.79
N GLY A 359 1.87 2.97 13.44
CA GLY A 359 2.69 3.75 14.35
C GLY A 359 4.18 3.58 14.10
N VAL A 360 4.95 4.55 14.56
CA VAL A 360 6.41 4.51 14.50
C VAL A 360 6.91 3.28 15.25
N ARG A 361 7.69 2.41 14.58
CA ARG A 361 8.27 1.17 15.13
C ARG A 361 7.25 0.16 15.66
N ALA A 362 5.97 0.22 15.25
CA ALA A 362 5.00 -0.83 15.58
C ALA A 362 5.45 -2.15 14.94
N LEU A 363 5.47 -3.26 15.72
CA LEU A 363 5.93 -4.59 15.28
C LEU A 363 7.33 -4.57 14.63
N ILE A 364 8.23 -3.68 15.05
CA ILE A 364 9.52 -3.49 14.37
C ILE A 364 10.33 -4.78 14.25
N TYR A 365 10.38 -5.63 15.29
CA TYR A 365 11.16 -6.86 15.31
C TYR A 365 10.38 -8.11 14.86
N ASN A 366 9.14 -7.97 14.38
CA ASN A 366 8.41 -9.11 13.84
C ASN A 366 9.19 -9.72 12.67
N THR A 367 9.44 -11.02 12.72
CA THR A 367 10.12 -11.74 11.63
C THR A 367 9.16 -12.67 10.89
N THR A 368 8.54 -13.59 11.62
CA THR A 368 7.64 -14.62 11.08
C THR A 368 6.25 -14.59 11.71
N GLY A 369 6.02 -13.75 12.74
CA GLY A 369 4.73 -13.63 13.42
C GLY A 369 3.61 -13.23 12.47
N THR A 370 2.41 -13.76 12.71
CA THR A 370 1.25 -13.61 11.81
C THR A 370 0.00 -13.13 12.52
N ASN A 371 -0.90 -12.46 11.78
CA ASN A 371 -2.20 -12.03 12.28
C ASN A 371 -2.11 -11.10 13.52
N ASN A 372 -1.07 -10.29 13.63
CA ASN A 372 -0.91 -9.35 14.71
C ASN A 372 -1.48 -7.97 14.32
N THR A 373 -2.10 -7.30 15.28
CA THR A 373 -2.58 -5.92 15.15
C THR A 373 -1.90 -5.04 16.19
N ALA A 374 -1.09 -4.08 15.75
CA ALA A 374 -0.38 -3.13 16.58
C ALA A 374 -0.73 -1.70 16.19
N ASN A 375 -1.47 -1.00 17.05
CA ASN A 375 -1.85 0.40 16.88
C ASN A 375 -1.21 1.26 17.97
N GLY A 376 -0.17 1.99 17.64
CA GLY A 376 0.56 2.86 18.56
C GLY A 376 2.06 2.83 18.32
N ARG A 377 2.75 3.87 18.74
CA ARG A 377 4.21 3.91 18.72
C ARG A 377 4.75 2.74 19.55
N GLU A 378 5.67 1.96 18.96
CA GLU A 378 6.33 0.83 19.62
C GLU A 378 5.35 -0.25 20.19
N ALA A 379 4.11 -0.33 19.68
CA ALA A 379 3.20 -1.42 20.02
C ALA A 379 3.77 -2.74 19.49
N LEU A 380 3.79 -3.80 20.33
CA LEU A 380 4.37 -5.12 20.05
C LEU A 380 5.83 -5.04 19.56
N PHE A 381 6.61 -4.11 20.13
CA PHE A 381 7.98 -3.79 19.69
C PHE A 381 8.88 -5.02 19.59
N SER A 382 8.92 -5.86 20.63
CA SER A 382 9.81 -7.03 20.74
C SER A 382 9.23 -8.32 20.13
N ASN A 383 8.00 -8.28 19.60
CA ASN A 383 7.38 -9.47 19.02
C ASN A 383 8.20 -9.94 17.80
N THR A 384 8.72 -11.17 17.86
CA THR A 384 9.48 -11.78 16.75
C THR A 384 8.68 -12.80 15.98
N THR A 385 8.07 -13.73 16.69
CA THR A 385 7.37 -14.90 16.12
C THR A 385 5.95 -15.09 16.67
N GLY A 386 5.54 -14.26 17.66
CA GLY A 386 4.22 -14.33 18.28
C GLY A 386 3.10 -14.02 17.27
N ASN A 387 1.99 -14.72 17.43
CA ASN A 387 0.86 -14.66 16.49
C ASN A 387 -0.43 -14.20 17.18
N ARG A 388 -1.35 -13.60 16.40
CA ARG A 388 -2.72 -13.26 16.86
C ARG A 388 -2.72 -12.35 18.10
N ASN A 389 -1.77 -11.43 18.19
CA ASN A 389 -1.72 -10.44 19.24
C ASN A 389 -2.44 -9.16 18.81
N ILE A 390 -3.14 -8.53 19.73
CA ILE A 390 -3.78 -7.23 19.55
C ILE A 390 -3.17 -6.26 20.56
N ALA A 391 -2.56 -5.18 20.10
CA ALA A 391 -2.01 -4.12 20.94
C ALA A 391 -2.50 -2.76 20.46
N MET A 392 -3.17 -2.02 21.33
CA MET A 392 -3.73 -0.70 21.06
C MET A 392 -3.25 0.30 22.12
N GLY A 393 -2.30 1.13 21.76
CA GLY A 393 -1.70 2.15 22.63
C GLY A 393 -0.19 2.25 22.44
N ASP A 394 0.38 3.39 22.84
CA ASP A 394 1.83 3.61 22.88
C ASP A 394 2.48 2.53 23.76
N SER A 395 3.47 1.81 23.19
CA SER A 395 4.20 0.73 23.86
C SER A 395 3.33 -0.39 24.46
N ALA A 396 2.10 -0.58 23.97
CA ALA A 396 1.25 -1.70 24.38
C ALA A 396 1.91 -3.02 23.96
N GLY A 397 2.04 -3.97 24.88
CA GLY A 397 2.71 -5.26 24.65
C GLY A 397 4.18 -5.12 24.22
N TYR A 398 4.91 -4.12 24.70
CA TYR A 398 6.28 -3.78 24.24
C TYR A 398 7.24 -4.97 24.25
N ALA A 399 7.30 -5.75 25.34
CA ALA A 399 8.17 -6.92 25.46
C ALA A 399 7.50 -8.24 25.05
N SER A 400 6.30 -8.22 24.46
CA SER A 400 5.54 -9.42 24.11
C SER A 400 6.29 -10.31 23.13
N LEU A 401 6.50 -11.55 23.53
CA LEU A 401 7.07 -12.63 22.70
C LEU A 401 6.04 -13.74 22.41
N GLY A 402 4.96 -13.78 23.19
CA GLY A 402 3.93 -14.82 23.12
C GLY A 402 2.87 -14.57 22.06
N SER A 403 1.87 -15.43 22.04
CA SER A 403 0.76 -15.40 21.08
C SER A 403 -0.59 -15.27 21.77
N GLY A 404 -1.59 -14.77 21.03
CA GLY A 404 -2.97 -14.70 21.52
C GLY A 404 -3.21 -13.65 22.60
N ASN A 405 -2.39 -12.63 22.68
CA ASN A 405 -2.47 -11.59 23.70
C ASN A 405 -3.29 -10.38 23.26
N ILE A 406 -3.96 -9.74 24.22
CA ILE A 406 -4.72 -8.51 24.01
C ILE A 406 -4.21 -7.45 24.98
N TYR A 407 -3.69 -6.33 24.46
CA TYR A 407 -3.15 -5.20 25.20
C TYR A 407 -3.86 -3.91 24.80
N ILE A 408 -4.62 -3.30 25.67
CA ILE A 408 -5.36 -2.06 25.41
C ILE A 408 -4.97 -0.96 26.40
N GLY A 409 -4.40 0.11 25.87
CA GLY A 409 -3.95 1.29 26.59
C GLY A 409 -2.43 1.45 26.57
N ARG A 410 -1.97 2.65 26.90
CA ARG A 410 -0.54 3.00 26.92
C ARG A 410 0.22 2.07 27.89
N LYS A 411 1.28 1.41 27.38
CA LYS A 411 2.09 0.44 28.14
C LYS A 411 1.31 -0.70 28.78
N ALA A 412 0.09 -1.00 28.32
CA ALA A 412 -0.67 -2.15 28.79
C ALA A 412 0.14 -3.44 28.48
N GLY A 413 0.42 -4.27 29.49
CA GLY A 413 1.21 -5.47 29.36
C GLY A 413 2.61 -5.28 28.77
N ALA A 414 3.26 -4.12 29.01
CA ALA A 414 4.53 -3.78 28.39
C ALA A 414 5.69 -4.73 28.74
N LEU A 415 5.64 -5.40 29.89
CA LEU A 415 6.62 -6.40 30.33
C LEU A 415 6.14 -7.85 30.18
N GLU A 416 4.96 -8.10 29.62
CA GLU A 416 4.39 -9.43 29.45
C GLU A 416 5.10 -10.17 28.31
N THR A 417 5.64 -11.36 28.58
CA THR A 417 6.31 -12.22 27.60
C THR A 417 5.54 -13.51 27.29
N GLY A 418 4.49 -13.82 28.07
CA GLY A 418 3.69 -15.03 27.92
C GLY A 418 2.65 -14.95 26.80
N SER A 419 1.83 -16.00 26.73
CA SER A 419 0.75 -16.12 25.75
C SER A 419 -0.63 -16.08 26.40
N ASN A 420 -1.67 -15.76 25.59
CA ASN A 420 -3.07 -15.80 26.00
C ASN A 420 -3.39 -14.89 27.20
N LYS A 421 -2.84 -13.68 27.18
CA LYS A 421 -3.04 -12.68 28.24
C LYS A 421 -3.87 -11.52 27.76
N LEU A 422 -4.67 -10.97 28.68
CA LEU A 422 -5.46 -9.77 28.48
C LEU A 422 -4.99 -8.69 29.47
N TYR A 423 -4.65 -7.52 28.97
CA TYR A 423 -4.33 -6.33 29.75
C TYR A 423 -5.13 -5.14 29.24
N ILE A 424 -5.94 -4.54 30.09
CA ILE A 424 -6.57 -3.25 29.82
C ILE A 424 -6.15 -2.27 30.92
N GLY A 425 -5.46 -1.19 30.54
CA GLY A 425 -4.94 -0.22 31.48
C GLY A 425 -4.18 0.91 30.80
N ASN A 426 -3.77 1.92 31.55
CA ASN A 426 -3.12 3.12 30.99
C ASN A 426 -1.67 3.32 31.46
N ALA A 427 -1.08 2.34 32.10
CA ALA A 427 0.34 2.26 32.43
C ALA A 427 0.66 0.80 32.78
N GLU A 428 1.95 0.48 32.82
CA GLU A 428 2.45 -0.85 33.15
C GLU A 428 1.93 -1.34 34.52
N ASP A 429 1.87 -0.44 35.51
CA ASP A 429 1.43 -0.69 36.88
C ASP A 429 -0.04 -0.32 37.16
N LYS A 430 -0.79 0.12 36.15
CA LYS A 430 -2.21 0.58 36.25
C LYS A 430 -3.11 -0.22 35.33
N THR A 431 -3.03 -1.53 35.42
CA THR A 431 -3.95 -2.44 34.73
C THR A 431 -5.28 -2.47 35.49
N ILE A 432 -6.37 -2.16 34.80
CA ILE A 432 -7.73 -2.18 35.35
C ILE A 432 -8.33 -3.58 35.23
N LEU A 433 -8.09 -4.22 34.08
CA LEU A 433 -8.53 -5.56 33.76
C LEU A 433 -7.33 -6.40 33.32
N TYR A 434 -7.11 -7.52 34.01
CA TYR A 434 -6.16 -8.54 33.61
C TYR A 434 -6.89 -9.86 33.37
N GLY A 435 -6.45 -10.64 32.40
CA GLY A 435 -7.05 -11.94 32.12
C GLY A 435 -6.04 -12.99 31.67
N ASP A 436 -6.35 -14.24 31.96
CA ASP A 436 -5.71 -15.41 31.36
C ASP A 436 -6.75 -16.08 30.45
N ILE A 437 -6.57 -15.88 29.13
CA ILE A 437 -7.52 -16.35 28.12
C ILE A 437 -7.52 -17.88 28.05
N SER A 438 -6.39 -18.54 28.41
CA SER A 438 -6.27 -20.01 28.38
C SER A 438 -7.09 -20.69 29.47
N THR A 439 -7.24 -20.04 30.63
CA THR A 439 -8.02 -20.56 31.78
C THR A 439 -9.41 -19.94 31.87
N GLY A 440 -9.71 -18.91 31.08
CA GLY A 440 -10.95 -18.16 31.14
C GLY A 440 -11.09 -17.29 32.41
N GLN A 441 -9.99 -16.95 33.05
CA GLN A 441 -9.98 -16.20 34.30
C GLN A 441 -9.75 -14.73 34.08
N VAL A 442 -10.50 -13.89 34.79
CA VAL A 442 -10.43 -12.43 34.73
C VAL A 442 -10.22 -11.86 36.13
N LEU A 443 -9.38 -10.84 36.23
CA LEU A 443 -9.12 -10.05 37.43
C LEU A 443 -9.51 -8.58 37.21
N LEU A 444 -10.37 -8.06 38.05
CA LEU A 444 -10.66 -6.64 38.15
C LEU A 444 -9.87 -6.02 39.33
N GLY A 445 -9.20 -4.91 39.05
CA GLY A 445 -8.35 -4.21 40.01
C GLY A 445 -6.87 -4.35 39.67
N LYS A 446 -6.00 -3.68 40.41
CA LYS A 446 -4.57 -3.59 40.17
C LYS A 446 -3.87 -4.91 40.50
N PRO A 447 -3.33 -5.68 39.54
CA PRO A 447 -2.30 -6.64 39.88
C PRO A 447 -1.03 -5.88 40.24
N ALA A 448 -0.39 -6.24 41.33
CA ALA A 448 0.98 -5.81 41.57
C ALA A 448 1.84 -6.34 40.41
N SER A 449 2.73 -5.51 39.89
CA SER A 449 3.70 -5.86 38.85
C SER A 449 4.38 -7.19 39.22
N THR A 450 4.37 -8.16 38.30
CA THR A 450 5.06 -9.45 38.34
C THR A 450 4.59 -10.41 39.45
N GLY A 451 3.79 -11.39 39.10
CA GLY A 451 3.53 -12.58 39.92
C GLY A 451 2.12 -12.70 40.51
N TYR A 452 1.09 -12.02 39.95
CA TYR A 452 -0.27 -12.33 40.35
C TYR A 452 -0.65 -13.74 39.89
N SER A 453 -0.95 -14.62 40.85
CA SER A 453 -1.57 -15.91 40.58
C SER A 453 -3.07 -15.83 40.91
N PHE A 454 -3.90 -16.27 39.97
CA PHE A 454 -5.33 -16.43 40.24
C PHE A 454 -5.53 -17.39 41.41
N LYS A 455 -6.41 -17.04 42.34
CA LYS A 455 -6.75 -17.93 43.46
C LYS A 455 -7.81 -18.93 43.02
N GLY A 456 -7.40 -20.20 42.93
CA GLY A 456 -8.29 -21.30 42.55
C GLY A 456 -8.78 -21.23 41.09
N THR A 457 -9.92 -21.84 40.82
CA THR A 457 -10.52 -21.97 39.47
C THR A 457 -11.60 -20.92 39.17
N ARG A 458 -11.67 -19.86 39.96
CA ARG A 458 -12.71 -18.83 39.81
C ARG A 458 -12.52 -18.03 38.53
N THR A 459 -13.58 -17.89 37.73
CA THR A 459 -13.56 -17.12 36.47
C THR A 459 -13.40 -15.62 36.68
N LEU A 460 -14.01 -15.04 37.73
CA LEU A 460 -13.89 -13.62 38.07
C LEU A 460 -13.22 -13.45 39.44
N ASN A 461 -12.10 -12.73 39.47
CA ASN A 461 -11.40 -12.30 40.68
C ASN A 461 -11.51 -10.76 40.79
N VAL A 462 -11.84 -10.23 41.96
CA VAL A 462 -11.91 -8.78 42.22
C VAL A 462 -10.99 -8.44 43.39
N LEU A 463 -10.01 -7.57 43.15
CA LEU A 463 -9.15 -7.03 44.21
C LEU A 463 -9.78 -5.74 44.74
N GLY A 464 -10.38 -5.82 45.93
CA GLY A 464 -11.09 -4.72 46.59
C GLY A 464 -12.56 -5.03 46.80
N GLY A 465 -13.37 -3.99 47.11
CA GLY A 465 -14.79 -4.13 47.31
C GLY A 465 -15.61 -4.08 46.02
N ILE A 466 -16.78 -4.72 46.05
CA ILE A 466 -17.80 -4.60 45.02
C ILE A 466 -18.93 -3.74 45.57
N LEU A 467 -19.22 -2.61 44.91
CA LEU A 467 -20.41 -1.82 45.17
C LEU A 467 -21.43 -2.14 44.06
N ALA A 468 -22.57 -2.68 44.45
CA ALA A 468 -23.63 -3.02 43.53
C ALA A 468 -25.00 -2.75 44.19
N ASP A 469 -25.98 -2.31 43.44
CA ASP A 469 -27.36 -2.11 43.91
C ASP A 469 -28.00 -3.44 44.30
N SER A 470 -27.69 -4.51 43.60
CA SER A 470 -28.13 -5.86 43.92
C SER A 470 -27.15 -6.92 43.41
N VAL A 471 -27.01 -8.02 44.13
CA VAL A 471 -26.26 -9.19 43.72
C VAL A 471 -27.18 -10.41 43.81
N ARG A 472 -27.50 -11.01 42.68
CA ARG A 472 -28.23 -12.29 42.62
C ARG A 472 -27.23 -13.44 42.51
N VAL A 473 -27.17 -14.28 43.54
CA VAL A 473 -26.36 -15.47 43.56
C VAL A 473 -27.28 -16.67 43.34
N ALA A 474 -27.08 -17.41 42.26
CA ALA A 474 -27.81 -18.63 42.00
C ALA A 474 -27.11 -19.80 42.70
N LEU A 475 -27.85 -20.59 43.44
CA LEU A 475 -27.40 -21.83 44.07
C LEU A 475 -27.71 -23.01 43.16
N SER A 476 -26.73 -23.89 42.97
CA SER A 476 -26.94 -25.23 42.45
C SER A 476 -26.88 -26.23 43.60
N GLY A 477 -27.93 -26.33 44.40
CA GLY A 477 -27.94 -27.24 45.56
C GLY A 477 -29.14 -26.97 46.49
N ASN A 478 -29.23 -27.74 47.58
CA ASN A 478 -30.30 -27.67 48.54
C ASN A 478 -30.24 -26.38 49.36
N TRP A 479 -31.33 -25.66 49.43
CA TRP A 479 -31.57 -24.57 50.40
C TRP A 479 -31.87 -25.15 51.77
N ALA A 480 -31.80 -24.38 52.83
CA ALA A 480 -31.86 -24.88 54.24
C ALA A 480 -33.21 -25.44 54.70
N ASP A 481 -34.28 -25.40 53.88
CA ASP A 481 -35.64 -25.86 54.23
C ASP A 481 -35.73 -27.27 54.84
N TYR A 482 -34.67 -28.06 54.72
CA TYR A 482 -34.57 -29.40 55.33
C TYR A 482 -34.54 -29.40 56.85
N VAL A 483 -34.24 -28.28 57.51
CA VAL A 483 -34.20 -28.15 59.00
C VAL A 483 -35.58 -28.38 59.63
N PHE A 484 -36.67 -28.07 58.92
CA PHE A 484 -38.03 -28.27 59.40
C PHE A 484 -38.65 -29.62 59.05
N THR A 485 -37.85 -30.53 58.44
CA THR A 485 -38.36 -31.88 58.16
C THR A 485 -38.35 -32.73 59.42
N GLU A 486 -39.23 -33.75 59.46
CA GLU A 486 -39.40 -34.64 60.63
C GLU A 486 -38.12 -35.45 60.91
N ASP A 487 -37.28 -35.68 59.89
CA ASP A 487 -36.05 -36.46 60.00
C ASP A 487 -34.84 -35.62 60.43
N TYR A 488 -35.03 -34.29 60.68
CA TYR A 488 -33.91 -33.42 61.04
C TYR A 488 -33.52 -33.63 62.51
N GLU A 489 -32.29 -34.08 62.73
CA GLU A 489 -31.73 -34.28 64.08
C GLU A 489 -31.16 -32.97 64.67
N LEU A 490 -32.00 -32.22 65.38
CA LEU A 490 -31.56 -31.04 66.11
C LEU A 490 -30.62 -31.45 67.27
N LEU A 491 -29.43 -30.87 67.30
CA LEU A 491 -28.42 -31.17 68.33
C LEU A 491 -28.94 -30.80 69.72
N ALA A 492 -28.79 -31.67 70.71
CA ALA A 492 -29.23 -31.33 72.08
C ALA A 492 -28.46 -30.10 72.65
N PRO A 493 -29.10 -29.21 73.40
CA PRO A 493 -28.47 -27.97 73.93
C PRO A 493 -27.13 -28.23 74.67
N ASP A 494 -27.02 -29.28 75.44
CA ASP A 494 -25.78 -29.63 76.17
C ASP A 494 -24.65 -30.12 75.20
N ALA A 495 -25.03 -30.84 74.19
CA ALA A 495 -24.07 -31.27 73.14
C ALA A 495 -23.60 -30.06 72.31
N LEU A 496 -24.51 -29.12 71.95
CA LEU A 496 -24.17 -27.85 71.28
C LEU A 496 -23.21 -27.03 72.10
N LYS A 497 -23.49 -26.88 73.45
CA LYS A 497 -22.62 -26.19 74.36
C LYS A 497 -21.23 -26.78 74.47
N ALA A 498 -21.13 -28.14 74.49
CA ALA A 498 -19.87 -28.84 74.52
C ALA A 498 -19.07 -28.61 73.21
N TYR A 499 -19.75 -28.66 72.03
CA TYR A 499 -19.15 -28.38 70.75
C TYR A 499 -18.56 -26.98 70.65
N ILE A 500 -19.37 -25.94 71.03
CA ILE A 500 -18.90 -24.56 71.01
C ILE A 500 -17.68 -24.36 71.92
N LYS A 501 -17.70 -24.99 73.13
CA LYS A 501 -16.58 -24.91 74.08
C LYS A 501 -15.28 -25.50 73.49
N THR A 502 -15.39 -26.56 72.68
CA THR A 502 -14.24 -27.26 72.09
C THR A 502 -13.73 -26.61 70.82
N HIS A 503 -14.64 -26.09 69.98
CA HIS A 503 -14.28 -25.66 68.63
C HIS A 503 -14.31 -24.15 68.43
N ASN A 504 -14.88 -23.39 69.35
CA ASN A 504 -15.07 -21.92 69.32
C ASN A 504 -15.88 -21.40 68.10
N HIS A 505 -16.69 -22.24 67.46
CA HIS A 505 -17.63 -21.86 66.40
C HIS A 505 -18.83 -22.81 66.38
N LEU A 506 -19.88 -22.45 65.64
CA LEU A 506 -21.07 -23.28 65.48
C LEU A 506 -20.80 -24.45 64.53
N PRO A 507 -21.45 -25.62 64.72
CA PRO A 507 -21.37 -26.75 63.78
C PRO A 507 -21.70 -26.30 62.37
N GLY A 508 -20.90 -26.78 61.38
CA GLY A 508 -21.09 -26.46 59.94
C GLY A 508 -20.60 -25.06 59.51
N ILE A 509 -20.30 -24.15 60.44
CA ILE A 509 -19.75 -22.82 60.12
C ILE A 509 -18.22 -22.89 60.05
N PRO A 510 -17.57 -22.33 58.97
CA PRO A 510 -16.11 -22.37 58.82
C PRO A 510 -15.40 -21.56 59.92
N THR A 511 -14.20 -21.99 60.29
CA THR A 511 -13.34 -21.29 61.23
C THR A 511 -12.75 -20.00 60.62
N GLN A 512 -12.33 -19.04 61.48
CA GLN A 512 -11.62 -17.85 61.05
C GLN A 512 -10.42 -18.16 60.11
N ALA A 513 -9.61 -19.14 60.48
CA ALA A 513 -8.44 -19.52 59.69
C ALA A 513 -8.80 -20.09 58.30
N GLN A 514 -9.93 -20.81 58.20
CA GLN A 514 -10.44 -21.25 56.88
C GLN A 514 -10.95 -20.06 56.04
N VAL A 515 -11.69 -19.13 56.64
CA VAL A 515 -12.17 -17.95 55.95
C VAL A 515 -11.03 -17.05 55.48
N GLU A 516 -10.00 -16.85 56.29
CA GLU A 516 -8.81 -16.07 55.91
C GLU A 516 -8.04 -16.71 54.75
N LYS A 517 -7.97 -18.04 54.73
CA LYS A 517 -7.26 -18.78 53.69
C LYS A 517 -8.05 -18.85 52.37
N ASP A 518 -9.29 -19.26 52.41
CA ASP A 518 -10.06 -19.71 51.25
C ASP A 518 -11.21 -18.74 50.87
N GLY A 519 -11.48 -17.74 51.72
CA GLY A 519 -12.66 -16.89 51.61
C GLY A 519 -13.95 -17.63 51.97
N ILE A 520 -15.11 -17.04 51.67
CA ILE A 520 -16.43 -17.66 51.86
C ILE A 520 -17.18 -17.72 50.52
N HIS A 521 -17.92 -18.80 50.32
CA HIS A 521 -18.93 -18.88 49.28
C HIS A 521 -20.20 -18.17 49.76
N LEU A 522 -20.57 -17.05 49.16
CA LEU A 522 -21.69 -16.23 49.63
C LEU A 522 -23.01 -17.01 49.69
N ALA A 523 -23.28 -17.82 48.66
CA ALA A 523 -24.48 -18.64 48.61
C ALA A 523 -24.49 -19.73 49.70
N GLU A 524 -23.40 -20.49 49.82
CA GLU A 524 -23.25 -21.55 50.81
C GLU A 524 -23.26 -21.00 52.22
N MET A 525 -22.63 -19.86 52.47
CA MET A 525 -22.66 -19.22 53.78
C MET A 525 -24.04 -18.74 54.15
N ASN A 526 -24.79 -18.14 53.19
CA ASN A 526 -26.20 -17.76 53.46
C ASN A 526 -27.06 -18.98 53.77
N THR A 527 -26.89 -20.10 53.07
CA THR A 527 -27.59 -21.35 53.39
C THR A 527 -27.27 -21.84 54.81
N LYS A 528 -25.99 -21.85 55.18
CA LYS A 528 -25.56 -22.24 56.55
C LYS A 528 -26.08 -21.27 57.63
N LEU A 529 -26.10 -19.98 57.33
CA LEU A 529 -26.69 -18.99 58.27
C LEU A 529 -28.20 -19.19 58.40
N LEU A 530 -28.91 -19.45 57.31
CA LEU A 530 -30.34 -19.76 57.36
C LEU A 530 -30.59 -21.06 58.14
N GLU A 531 -29.82 -22.12 57.90
CA GLU A 531 -29.85 -23.35 58.72
C GLU A 531 -29.73 -23.07 60.22
N LYS A 532 -28.77 -22.19 60.63
CA LYS A 532 -28.60 -21.86 62.02
C LYS A 532 -29.73 -20.99 62.58
N ILE A 533 -30.36 -20.15 61.76
CA ILE A 533 -31.56 -19.37 62.12
C ILE A 533 -32.76 -20.33 62.30
N GLU A 534 -32.94 -21.31 61.44
CA GLU A 534 -34.01 -22.28 61.54
C GLU A 534 -33.81 -23.21 62.72
N GLU A 535 -32.59 -23.71 63.02
CA GLU A 535 -32.26 -24.45 64.24
C GLU A 535 -32.57 -23.61 65.50
N LEU A 536 -32.18 -22.34 65.52
CA LEU A 536 -32.48 -21.42 66.61
C LEU A 536 -33.98 -21.26 66.81
N THR A 537 -34.75 -21.19 65.73
CA THR A 537 -36.23 -21.14 65.76
C THR A 537 -36.81 -22.39 66.43
N LEU A 538 -36.30 -23.60 66.08
CA LEU A 538 -36.72 -24.84 66.69
C LEU A 538 -36.40 -24.86 68.21
N TYR A 539 -35.20 -24.39 68.61
CA TYR A 539 -34.89 -24.27 70.06
C TYR A 539 -35.82 -23.31 70.75
N MET A 540 -36.15 -22.16 70.15
CA MET A 540 -37.11 -21.20 70.70
C MET A 540 -38.51 -21.78 70.88
N LEU A 541 -39.00 -22.49 69.84
CA LEU A 541 -40.32 -23.16 69.93
C LEU A 541 -40.36 -24.21 70.99
N LYS A 542 -39.31 -25.03 71.11
CA LYS A 542 -39.19 -26.05 72.15
C LYS A 542 -39.16 -25.40 73.54
N GLN A 543 -38.34 -24.37 73.72
CA GLN A 543 -38.28 -23.61 74.95
C GLN A 543 -39.63 -22.94 75.32
N HIS A 544 -40.36 -22.39 74.35
CA HIS A 544 -41.68 -21.83 74.55
C HIS A 544 -42.68 -22.86 75.07
N GLU A 545 -42.67 -24.06 74.49
CA GLU A 545 -43.57 -25.14 74.91
C GLU A 545 -43.17 -25.65 76.30
N GLU A 546 -41.89 -25.73 76.62
CA GLU A 546 -41.43 -26.06 77.98
C GLU A 546 -41.86 -25.00 79.03
N ILE A 547 -41.74 -23.70 78.68
CA ILE A 547 -42.20 -22.61 79.56
C ILE A 547 -43.70 -22.69 79.69
N LYS A 548 -44.47 -22.94 78.67
CA LYS A 548 -45.94 -23.08 78.70
C LYS A 548 -46.34 -24.23 79.59
N ASN A 549 -45.68 -25.40 79.43
CA ASN A 549 -45.92 -26.57 80.25
C ASN A 549 -45.54 -26.31 81.74
N THR A 550 -44.41 -25.66 82.00
CA THR A 550 -43.98 -25.27 83.34
C THR A 550 -44.95 -24.27 83.93
N ARG A 551 -45.46 -23.29 83.19
CA ARG A 551 -46.45 -22.34 83.67
C ARG A 551 -47.78 -23.00 84.03
N LYS A 552 -48.20 -24.01 83.22
CA LYS A 552 -49.39 -24.82 83.48
C LYS A 552 -49.18 -25.64 84.76
N ALA A 553 -48.09 -26.36 84.94
CA ALA A 553 -47.76 -27.11 86.11
C ALA A 553 -47.67 -26.20 87.37
N PHE A 554 -47.10 -25.01 87.20
CA PHE A 554 -47.08 -24.01 88.28
C PHE A 554 -48.47 -23.56 88.70
N GLN A 555 -49.39 -23.30 87.76
CA GLN A 555 -50.78 -22.94 88.00
C GLN A 555 -51.56 -24.07 88.69
N GLU A 556 -51.35 -25.35 88.26
CA GLU A 556 -51.93 -26.52 88.90
C GLU A 556 -51.42 -26.65 90.35
N THR A 557 -50.10 -26.56 90.56
CA THR A 557 -49.51 -26.59 91.95
C THR A 557 -50.00 -25.45 92.81
N HIS A 558 -50.17 -24.26 92.25
CA HIS A 558 -50.72 -23.10 93.02
C HIS A 558 -52.17 -23.30 93.41
N LEU A 559 -52.99 -23.95 92.56
CA LEU A 559 -54.37 -24.32 92.90
C LEU A 559 -54.42 -25.36 94.02
N GLU A 560 -53.56 -26.42 93.95
CA GLU A 560 -53.41 -27.42 94.99
C GLU A 560 -52.98 -26.80 96.32
N ILE A 561 -51.97 -25.87 96.31
CA ILE A 561 -51.57 -25.12 97.53
C ILE A 561 -52.73 -24.32 98.13
N ASN A 562 -53.53 -23.65 97.31
CA ASN A 562 -54.68 -22.90 97.78
C ASN A 562 -55.77 -23.81 98.38
N THR A 563 -55.98 -24.99 97.77
CA THR A 563 -56.90 -26.01 98.25
C THR A 563 -56.41 -26.58 99.61
N LEU A 564 -55.12 -26.88 99.74
CA LEU A 564 -54.50 -27.29 100.97
C LEU A 564 -54.60 -26.21 102.05
N LYS A 565 -54.38 -24.91 101.73
CA LYS A 565 -54.59 -23.78 102.69
C LYS A 565 -56.03 -23.71 103.21
N GLU A 566 -57.02 -23.92 102.32
CA GLU A 566 -58.43 -23.95 102.73
C GLU A 566 -58.74 -25.13 103.67
N ILE A 567 -58.20 -26.34 103.33
CA ILE A 567 -58.31 -27.52 104.20
C ILE A 567 -57.64 -27.27 105.53
N THR A 568 -56.43 -26.72 105.57
CA THR A 568 -55.68 -26.42 106.75
C THR A 568 -56.42 -25.36 107.63
N THR A 569 -57.02 -24.34 106.97
CA THR A 569 -57.84 -23.32 107.69
C THR A 569 -59.11 -23.91 108.26
N LYS A 570 -59.79 -24.85 107.56
CA LYS A 570 -60.92 -25.59 108.09
C LYS A 570 -60.56 -26.51 109.25
N GLN A 571 -59.37 -27.21 109.11
CA GLN A 571 -58.86 -28.01 110.21
C GLN A 571 -58.48 -27.20 111.40
N MET A 572 -57.82 -26.01 111.27
CA MET A 572 -57.52 -25.08 112.32
C MET A 572 -58.81 -24.55 113.02
N ALA A 573 -59.82 -24.22 112.24
CA ALA A 573 -61.12 -23.80 112.76
C ALA A 573 -61.80 -24.96 113.50
N LEU A 574 -61.65 -26.22 113.04
CA LEU A 574 -62.17 -27.39 113.70
C LEU A 574 -61.40 -27.69 115.01
N ILE A 575 -60.09 -27.55 115.01
CA ILE A 575 -59.25 -27.68 116.23
C ILE A 575 -59.61 -26.61 117.23
N LEU A 576 -59.77 -25.34 116.86
CA LEU A 576 -60.17 -24.25 117.69
C LEU A 576 -61.60 -24.46 118.30
N ALA A 577 -62.49 -25.05 117.49
CA ALA A 577 -63.80 -25.44 117.91
C ALA A 577 -63.78 -26.61 118.89
N LEU A 578 -62.88 -27.58 118.68
CA LEU A 578 -62.65 -28.66 119.64
C LEU A 578 -62.00 -28.19 120.95
N GLU A 579 -60.99 -27.29 120.89
CA GLU A 579 -60.37 -26.66 122.07
C GLU A 579 -61.39 -25.90 122.87
N LYS A 580 -62.29 -25.09 122.24
CA LYS A 580 -63.37 -24.42 122.90
C LYS A 580 -64.42 -25.37 123.53
N ARG A 581 -64.54 -26.55 122.94
CA ARG A 581 -65.42 -27.62 123.45
C ARG A 581 -64.79 -28.32 124.64
N ILE A 582 -63.46 -28.57 124.62
CA ILE A 582 -62.73 -29.16 125.73
C ILE A 582 -62.68 -28.22 126.90
N GLN A 583 -62.53 -26.86 126.68
CA GLN A 583 -62.61 -25.88 127.80
C GLN A 583 -63.99 -25.71 128.44
N LYS A 584 -65.03 -26.32 127.86
CA LYS A 584 -66.40 -26.31 128.35
C LYS A 584 -66.87 -27.62 129.00
N MET A 585 -65.98 -28.61 129.19
CA MET A 585 -66.32 -29.83 129.87
C MET A 585 -65.99 -29.63 131.43
N PRO A 586 -66.88 -29.98 132.34
CA PRO A 586 -66.75 -29.78 133.68
C PRO A 586 -65.63 -30.54 134.44
#